data_7ee62e918bd62869b93692a8f680e31d
#
_entry.id   7ee62e918bd62869b93692a8f680e31d
#
_cell.length_a   1.000
_cell.length_b   1.000
_cell.length_c   1.000
_cell.angle_alpha   90.00
_cell.angle_beta   90.00
_cell.angle_gamma   90.00
#
_symmetry.space_group_name_H-M   'P 1'
#
loop_
_entity.id
_entity.type
_entity.pdbx_description
1 polymer ?
#
loop_
_entity_poly.entity_id
_entity_poly.type
_entity_poly.pdbx_seq_one_letter_code
_entity_poly.pdbx_strand_id
1 'polypeptide(L)'
;MNIIERNFFNLLRAGAMNEQPSLEPMSLFKWNGLVELANAQKMEHVTLKGLQNQAQDSEVKVPDSIIQRLKEQCADTAPRVPWEENKPATLSNIYLKQQLKNIQQNERHEIDASMITVELLNIIVHNAEQILSKGVSLSGILYLGMFLRTRGDKVDFVKTENWLQKLHMQRMAQLEGSILVSVFEFEPDEIPFLNRIEPAAEKLAIRSISHAVHSSLSFFPFAPIEAVSFLFGILARRLSEIEE
;
A
#
# COMPACT_ATOMS: atom_id res chain seq x y z
N MET A 1 -8.50 1.84 15.10
CA MET A 1 -8.09 3.18 14.52
C MET A 1 -8.65 4.33 15.36
N ASN A 2 -7.85 5.39 15.59
CA ASN A 2 -8.34 6.64 16.17
C ASN A 2 -8.92 7.58 15.08
N ILE A 3 -9.53 8.70 15.48
CA ILE A 3 -10.21 9.62 14.55
C ILE A 3 -9.26 10.29 13.52
N ILE A 4 -8.00 10.53 13.90
CA ILE A 4 -6.99 11.12 12.99
C ILE A 4 -6.64 10.09 11.91
N GLU A 5 -6.43 8.85 12.29
CA GLU A 5 -6.12 7.76 11.38
C GLU A 5 -7.28 7.50 10.41
N ARG A 6 -8.53 7.42 10.90
CA ARG A 6 -9.71 7.23 10.04
C ARG A 6 -9.85 8.36 9.02
N ASN A 7 -9.80 9.62 9.46
CA ASN A 7 -9.87 10.75 8.54
C ASN A 7 -8.70 10.79 7.57
N PHE A 8 -7.51 10.41 8.01
CA PHE A 8 -6.35 10.32 7.12
C PHE A 8 -6.57 9.32 6.00
N PHE A 9 -7.00 8.08 6.31
CA PHE A 9 -7.30 7.08 5.29
C PHE A 9 -8.45 7.50 4.38
N ASN A 10 -9.50 8.13 4.93
CA ASN A 10 -10.60 8.68 4.14
C ASN A 10 -10.10 9.74 3.15
N LEU A 11 -9.19 10.62 3.57
CA LEU A 11 -8.59 11.61 2.67
C LEU A 11 -7.69 10.98 1.61
N LEU A 12 -6.96 9.91 1.94
CA LEU A 12 -6.18 9.19 0.95
C LEU A 12 -7.09 8.52 -0.11
N ARG A 13 -8.21 7.94 0.30
CA ARG A 13 -9.23 7.39 -0.62
C ARG A 13 -9.83 8.48 -1.50
N ALA A 14 -10.23 9.60 -0.92
CA ALA A 14 -10.77 10.74 -1.65
C ALA A 14 -9.77 11.30 -2.67
N GLY A 15 -8.50 11.40 -2.28
CA GLY A 15 -7.46 11.98 -3.13
C GLY A 15 -6.93 11.07 -4.23
N ALA A 16 -6.83 9.76 -3.95
CA ALA A 16 -6.27 8.79 -4.89
C ALA A 16 -7.34 8.12 -5.76
N MET A 17 -8.50 7.79 -5.18
CA MET A 17 -9.53 6.98 -5.83
C MET A 17 -10.76 7.78 -6.24
N ASN A 18 -10.78 9.09 -5.96
CA ASN A 18 -11.91 10.00 -6.20
C ASN A 18 -13.22 9.54 -5.51
N GLU A 19 -13.08 8.86 -4.37
CA GLU A 19 -14.20 8.52 -3.51
C GLU A 19 -14.64 9.72 -2.66
N GLN A 20 -15.84 9.65 -2.09
CA GLN A 20 -16.35 10.67 -1.18
C GLN A 20 -16.68 10.08 0.20
N PRO A 21 -15.67 9.56 0.93
CA PRO A 21 -15.89 9.05 2.27
C PRO A 21 -16.22 10.19 3.23
N SER A 22 -17.09 9.95 4.20
CA SER A 22 -17.44 10.95 5.20
C SER A 22 -16.25 11.24 6.13
N LEU A 23 -16.00 12.53 6.41
CA LEU A 23 -15.03 12.94 7.41
C LEU A 23 -15.68 13.14 8.77
N GLU A 24 -14.97 12.78 9.83
CA GLU A 24 -15.39 13.04 11.19
C GLU A 24 -14.93 14.44 11.65
N PRO A 25 -15.76 15.20 12.41
CA PRO A 25 -15.36 16.51 12.93
C PRO A 25 -14.13 16.40 13.84
N MET A 26 -13.15 17.27 13.62
CA MET A 26 -11.92 17.30 14.41
C MET A 26 -11.60 18.71 14.93
N SER A 27 -10.98 18.77 16.12
CA SER A 27 -10.40 20.01 16.63
C SER A 27 -9.17 20.41 15.80
N LEU A 28 -8.79 21.68 15.84
CA LEU A 28 -7.56 22.18 15.16
C LEU A 28 -6.31 21.38 15.57
N PHE A 29 -6.21 20.99 16.83
CA PHE A 29 -5.11 20.14 17.32
C PHE A 29 -5.05 18.78 16.58
N LYS A 30 -6.18 18.12 16.39
CA LYS A 30 -6.25 16.84 15.66
C LYS A 30 -5.96 17.03 14.16
N TRP A 31 -6.42 18.14 13.56
CA TRP A 31 -6.07 18.49 12.18
C TRP A 31 -4.57 18.69 12.00
N ASN A 32 -3.90 19.36 12.94
CA ASN A 32 -2.44 19.47 12.90
C ASN A 32 -1.75 18.11 12.97
N GLY A 33 -2.24 17.21 13.84
CA GLY A 33 -1.73 15.83 13.91
C GLY A 33 -1.91 15.07 12.60
N LEU A 34 -3.02 15.29 11.88
CA LEU A 34 -3.24 14.70 10.56
C LEU A 34 -2.24 15.22 9.52
N VAL A 35 -1.95 16.52 9.53
CA VAL A 35 -0.95 17.12 8.62
C VAL A 35 0.45 16.55 8.91
N GLU A 36 0.81 16.41 10.19
CA GLU A 36 2.08 15.78 10.57
C GLU A 36 2.17 14.33 10.12
N LEU A 37 1.07 13.60 10.24
CA LEU A 37 0.95 12.22 9.75
C LEU A 37 1.12 12.15 8.23
N ALA A 38 0.44 13.03 7.48
CA ALA A 38 0.56 13.12 6.03
C ALA A 38 2.01 13.38 5.60
N ASN A 39 2.68 14.32 6.27
CA ASN A 39 4.07 14.64 6.02
C ASN A 39 5.01 13.46 6.34
N ALA A 40 4.85 12.82 7.50
CA ALA A 40 5.64 11.66 7.90
C ALA A 40 5.51 10.49 6.91
N GLN A 41 4.31 10.31 6.33
CA GLN A 41 4.03 9.30 5.31
C GLN A 41 4.36 9.77 3.87
N LYS A 42 4.73 11.05 3.70
CA LYS A 42 4.98 11.68 2.39
C LYS A 42 3.78 11.61 1.45
N MET A 43 2.61 11.82 2.01
CA MET A 43 1.31 11.73 1.34
C MET A 43 0.58 13.08 1.30
N GLU A 44 1.32 14.20 1.44
CA GLU A 44 0.79 15.56 1.50
C GLU A 44 -0.06 15.90 0.27
N HIS A 45 0.45 15.57 -0.92
CA HIS A 45 -0.23 15.84 -2.18
C HIS A 45 -1.55 15.08 -2.31
N VAL A 46 -1.57 13.80 -1.93
CA VAL A 46 -2.78 12.97 -1.98
C VAL A 46 -3.80 13.46 -0.94
N THR A 47 -3.31 13.80 0.26
CA THR A 47 -4.14 14.33 1.35
C THR A 47 -4.75 15.67 0.97
N LEU A 48 -3.96 16.59 0.37
CA LEU A 48 -4.46 17.88 -0.11
C LEU A 48 -5.52 17.71 -1.22
N LYS A 49 -5.29 16.81 -2.18
CA LYS A 49 -6.26 16.49 -3.22
C LYS A 49 -7.54 15.90 -2.61
N GLY A 50 -7.42 15.04 -1.60
CA GLY A 50 -8.56 14.50 -0.87
C GLY A 50 -9.40 15.59 -0.20
N LEU A 51 -8.76 16.56 0.45
CA LEU A 51 -9.45 17.73 1.02
C LEU A 51 -10.14 18.59 -0.04
N GLN A 52 -9.51 18.77 -1.21
CA GLN A 52 -10.11 19.52 -2.32
C GLN A 52 -11.34 18.81 -2.90
N ASN A 53 -11.28 17.49 -3.05
CA ASN A 53 -12.41 16.69 -3.52
C ASN A 53 -13.58 16.71 -2.52
N GLN A 54 -13.29 16.75 -1.22
CA GLN A 54 -14.29 16.80 -0.15
C GLN A 54 -14.87 18.19 0.09
N ALA A 55 -14.20 19.28 -0.31
CA ALA A 55 -14.61 20.65 -0.02
C ALA A 55 -15.97 21.05 -0.62
N GLN A 56 -16.44 20.30 -1.62
CA GLN A 56 -17.71 20.59 -2.31
C GLN A 56 -18.94 19.99 -1.60
N ASP A 57 -18.79 18.90 -0.83
CA ASP A 57 -19.91 18.13 -0.30
C ASP A 57 -19.85 17.83 1.22
N SER A 58 -18.78 18.24 1.91
CA SER A 58 -18.62 17.84 3.32
C SER A 58 -19.25 18.83 4.29
N GLU A 59 -20.01 18.31 5.27
CA GLU A 59 -20.52 19.06 6.42
C GLU A 59 -19.39 19.49 7.38
N VAL A 60 -18.20 18.90 7.22
CA VAL A 60 -17.05 19.15 8.09
C VAL A 60 -16.22 20.30 7.55
N LYS A 61 -16.22 21.42 8.26
CA LYS A 61 -15.35 22.56 7.95
C LYS A 61 -13.91 22.28 8.36
N VAL A 62 -13.05 22.14 7.36
CA VAL A 62 -11.60 22.08 7.56
C VAL A 62 -11.07 23.52 7.76
N PRO A 63 -10.26 23.80 8.80
CA PRO A 63 -9.69 25.13 8.99
C PRO A 63 -8.81 25.57 7.82
N ASP A 64 -8.96 26.82 7.35
CA ASP A 64 -8.17 27.36 6.22
C ASP A 64 -6.67 27.29 6.47
N SER A 65 -6.23 27.44 7.72
CA SER A 65 -4.84 27.30 8.13
C SER A 65 -4.25 25.91 7.83
N ILE A 66 -5.05 24.87 7.91
CA ILE A 66 -4.65 23.48 7.59
C ILE A 66 -4.45 23.33 6.09
N ILE A 67 -5.39 23.82 5.30
CA ILE A 67 -5.31 23.79 3.83
C ILE A 67 -4.08 24.57 3.35
N GLN A 68 -3.85 25.76 3.94
CA GLN A 68 -2.70 26.59 3.60
C GLN A 68 -1.37 25.89 3.94
N ARG A 69 -1.27 25.30 5.14
CA ARG A 69 -0.09 24.55 5.57
C ARG A 69 0.23 23.36 4.64
N LEU A 70 -0.77 22.60 4.22
CA LEU A 70 -0.60 21.49 3.26
C LEU A 70 -0.16 22.02 1.89
N LYS A 71 -0.72 23.15 1.41
CA LYS A 71 -0.30 23.75 0.16
C LYS A 71 1.18 24.19 0.19
N GLU A 72 1.63 24.78 1.29
CA GLU A 72 3.03 25.17 1.48
C GLU A 72 3.95 23.94 1.47
N GLN A 73 3.59 22.89 2.18
CA GLN A 73 4.35 21.63 2.17
C GLN A 73 4.40 20.98 0.77
N CYS A 74 3.30 21.04 0.03
CA CYS A 74 3.26 20.55 -1.35
C CYS A 74 4.07 21.40 -2.33
N ALA A 75 4.24 22.68 -2.08
CA ALA A 75 5.06 23.55 -2.92
C ALA A 75 6.56 23.24 -2.81
N ASP A 76 7.00 22.78 -1.65
CA ASP A 76 8.39 22.43 -1.37
C ASP A 76 8.74 20.99 -1.78
N THR A 77 7.74 20.17 -2.07
CA THR A 77 7.93 18.76 -2.40
C THR A 77 7.37 18.43 -3.79
N ALA A 78 8.13 17.72 -4.60
CA ALA A 78 7.58 17.19 -5.86
C ALA A 78 6.48 16.13 -5.56
N PRO A 79 5.38 16.10 -6.35
CA PRO A 79 4.40 15.02 -6.25
C PRO A 79 5.14 13.69 -6.41
N ARG A 80 5.14 12.87 -5.39
CA ARG A 80 5.72 11.54 -5.52
C ARG A 80 4.72 10.68 -6.26
N VAL A 81 5.11 10.22 -7.42
CA VAL A 81 4.46 9.07 -8.04
C VAL A 81 4.80 7.89 -7.10
N PRO A 82 3.81 7.23 -6.49
CA PRO A 82 4.05 6.15 -5.55
C PRO A 82 4.90 5.01 -6.12
N TRP A 83 4.95 4.95 -7.44
CA TRP A 83 5.65 3.96 -8.23
C TRP A 83 6.42 4.65 -9.38
N GLU A 84 7.74 4.46 -9.45
CA GLU A 84 8.47 4.77 -10.68
C GLU A 84 8.15 3.65 -11.67
N GLU A 85 7.25 3.89 -12.59
CA GLU A 85 6.67 2.94 -13.56
C GLU A 85 7.71 2.11 -14.35
N ASN A 86 8.97 2.48 -14.31
CA ASN A 86 10.04 1.90 -15.13
C ASN A 86 11.07 1.07 -14.35
N LYS A 87 10.95 0.92 -13.02
CA LYS A 87 11.88 0.05 -12.31
C LYS A 87 11.33 -1.37 -12.20
N PRO A 88 11.94 -2.35 -12.88
CA PRO A 88 11.55 -3.73 -12.69
C PRO A 88 11.77 -4.12 -11.22
N ALA A 89 10.76 -4.73 -10.62
CA ALA A 89 10.87 -5.28 -9.28
C ALA A 89 12.01 -6.31 -9.23
N THR A 90 12.69 -6.37 -8.11
CA THR A 90 13.78 -7.33 -7.87
C THR A 90 13.56 -8.05 -6.54
N LEU A 91 14.18 -9.20 -6.37
CA LEU A 91 14.12 -9.97 -5.14
C LEU A 91 15.53 -10.23 -4.63
N SER A 92 15.71 -10.19 -3.30
CA SER A 92 17.03 -10.42 -2.66
C SER A 92 17.49 -11.87 -2.81
N ASN A 93 16.58 -12.84 -2.85
CA ASN A 93 16.91 -14.25 -3.07
C ASN A 93 17.29 -14.48 -4.54
N ILE A 94 18.50 -14.96 -4.81
CA ILE A 94 19.05 -15.12 -6.17
C ILE A 94 18.16 -16.04 -7.04
N TYR A 95 17.66 -17.13 -6.46
CA TYR A 95 16.80 -18.06 -7.19
C TYR A 95 15.45 -17.43 -7.56
N LEU A 96 14.77 -16.80 -6.62
CA LEU A 96 13.51 -16.11 -6.86
C LEU A 96 13.68 -14.90 -7.80
N LYS A 97 14.81 -14.19 -7.69
CA LYS A 97 15.18 -13.13 -8.62
C LYS A 97 15.29 -13.63 -10.05
N GLN A 98 15.93 -14.79 -10.25
CA GLN A 98 16.05 -15.37 -11.58
C GLN A 98 14.68 -15.82 -12.12
N GLN A 99 13.83 -16.39 -11.28
CA GLN A 99 12.47 -16.77 -11.66
C GLN A 99 11.63 -15.53 -12.05
N LEU A 100 11.68 -14.48 -11.25
CA LEU A 100 11.00 -13.22 -11.56
C LEU A 100 11.47 -12.64 -12.89
N LYS A 101 12.79 -12.62 -13.12
CA LYS A 101 13.37 -12.16 -14.37
C LYS A 101 12.91 -13.00 -15.59
N ASN A 102 12.82 -14.32 -15.42
CA ASN A 102 12.32 -15.19 -16.47
C ASN A 102 10.84 -14.90 -16.79
N ILE A 103 10.00 -14.69 -15.78
CA ILE A 103 8.60 -14.28 -15.97
C ILE A 103 8.56 -12.97 -16.76
N GLN A 104 9.26 -11.94 -16.29
CA GLN A 104 9.30 -10.63 -16.93
C GLN A 104 9.81 -10.67 -18.38
N GLN A 105 10.76 -11.56 -18.70
CA GLN A 105 11.31 -11.71 -20.05
C GLN A 105 10.37 -12.48 -20.98
N ASN A 106 9.78 -13.56 -20.51
CA ASN A 106 8.88 -14.38 -21.33
C ASN A 106 7.64 -13.60 -21.76
N GLU A 107 7.09 -12.78 -20.85
CA GLU A 107 5.89 -12.01 -21.12
C GLU A 107 6.13 -10.76 -21.98
N ARG A 108 7.38 -10.31 -22.14
CA ARG A 108 7.72 -9.20 -23.06
C ARG A 108 7.42 -9.46 -24.52
N HIS A 109 7.31 -10.71 -24.90
CA HIS A 109 7.07 -11.12 -26.28
C HIS A 109 5.61 -11.45 -26.58
N GLU A 110 4.76 -11.46 -25.56
CA GLU A 110 3.31 -11.61 -25.72
C GLU A 110 2.65 -10.22 -25.88
N ILE A 111 1.82 -10.09 -26.92
CA ILE A 111 1.08 -8.88 -27.23
C ILE A 111 -0.18 -8.88 -26.37
N ASP A 112 -0.49 -7.79 -25.64
CA ASP A 112 -1.70 -7.47 -24.87
C ASP A 112 -1.67 -7.67 -23.34
N ALA A 113 -2.66 -8.34 -22.75
CA ALA A 113 -2.95 -8.39 -21.31
C ALA A 113 -1.76 -8.83 -20.41
N SER A 114 -0.76 -9.46 -21.00
CA SER A 114 0.42 -9.96 -20.30
C SER A 114 1.25 -8.86 -19.63
N MET A 115 1.44 -7.72 -20.30
CA MET A 115 2.24 -6.61 -19.75
C MET A 115 1.57 -5.99 -18.51
N ILE A 116 0.23 -5.86 -18.52
CA ILE A 116 -0.52 -5.32 -17.39
C ILE A 116 -0.50 -6.31 -16.21
N THR A 117 -0.56 -7.60 -16.51
CA THR A 117 -0.42 -8.66 -15.50
C THR A 117 0.98 -8.67 -14.86
N VAL A 118 2.03 -8.48 -15.66
CA VAL A 118 3.42 -8.30 -15.15
C VAL A 118 3.54 -7.03 -14.30
N GLU A 119 2.87 -5.95 -14.68
CA GLU A 119 2.86 -4.70 -13.90
C GLU A 119 2.26 -4.94 -12.51
N LEU A 120 1.12 -5.66 -12.41
CA LEU A 120 0.54 -6.05 -11.12
C LEU A 120 1.53 -6.88 -10.30
N LEU A 121 2.16 -7.88 -10.89
CA LEU A 121 3.16 -8.69 -10.21
C LEU A 121 4.31 -7.83 -9.68
N ASN A 122 4.81 -6.90 -10.48
CA ASN A 122 5.89 -5.99 -10.08
C ASN A 122 5.48 -5.09 -8.90
N ILE A 123 4.23 -4.59 -8.87
CA ILE A 123 3.70 -3.81 -7.76
C ILE A 123 3.71 -4.64 -6.47
N ILE A 124 3.16 -5.85 -6.50
CA ILE A 124 3.11 -6.76 -5.34
C ILE A 124 4.53 -7.09 -4.87
N VAL A 125 5.44 -7.44 -5.77
CA VAL A 125 6.83 -7.78 -5.41
C VAL A 125 7.55 -6.58 -4.79
N HIS A 126 7.36 -5.38 -5.33
CA HIS A 126 7.98 -4.18 -4.78
C HIS A 126 7.43 -3.83 -3.39
N ASN A 127 6.12 -3.89 -3.21
CA ASN A 127 5.49 -3.68 -1.92
C ASN A 127 6.01 -4.68 -0.89
N ALA A 128 6.11 -5.96 -1.26
CA ALA A 128 6.67 -7.00 -0.41
C ALA A 128 8.13 -6.69 -0.01
N GLU A 129 8.96 -6.23 -0.94
CA GLU A 129 10.34 -5.81 -0.65
C GLU A 129 10.37 -4.63 0.34
N GLN A 130 9.49 -3.64 0.16
CA GLN A 130 9.37 -2.51 1.09
C GLN A 130 8.90 -2.99 2.47
N ILE A 131 7.87 -3.84 2.54
CA ILE A 131 7.34 -4.38 3.81
C ILE A 131 8.43 -5.11 4.58
N LEU A 132 9.25 -5.91 3.91
CA LEU A 132 10.33 -6.67 4.53
C LEU A 132 11.53 -5.82 4.95
N SER A 133 11.78 -4.71 4.27
CA SER A 133 12.97 -3.88 4.52
C SER A 133 12.69 -2.65 5.38
N LYS A 134 11.53 -2.02 5.24
CA LYS A 134 11.21 -0.72 5.84
C LYS A 134 9.86 -0.66 6.54
N GLY A 135 9.03 -1.68 6.35
CA GLY A 135 7.66 -1.70 6.83
C GLY A 135 6.63 -1.39 5.75
N VAL A 136 5.35 -1.40 6.12
CA VAL A 136 4.24 -1.17 5.19
C VAL A 136 4.35 0.23 4.60
N SER A 137 4.49 0.31 3.29
CA SER A 137 4.45 1.56 2.53
C SER A 137 3.00 1.85 2.14
N LEU A 138 2.37 2.84 2.78
CA LEU A 138 1.00 3.22 2.43
C LEU A 138 0.87 3.69 0.98
N SER A 139 1.88 4.37 0.45
CA SER A 139 1.90 4.80 -0.95
C SER A 139 1.89 3.61 -1.91
N GLY A 140 2.65 2.55 -1.61
CA GLY A 140 2.68 1.34 -2.42
C GLY A 140 1.36 0.58 -2.38
N ILE A 141 0.76 0.44 -1.19
CA ILE A 141 -0.56 -0.20 -1.03
C ILE A 141 -1.65 0.62 -1.73
N LEU A 142 -1.64 1.95 -1.58
CA LEU A 142 -2.59 2.83 -2.24
C LEU A 142 -2.48 2.74 -3.77
N TYR A 143 -1.24 2.66 -4.29
CA TYR A 143 -1.01 2.48 -5.72
C TYR A 143 -1.54 1.13 -6.21
N LEU A 144 -1.34 0.04 -5.44
CA LEU A 144 -1.93 -1.26 -5.73
C LEU A 144 -3.46 -1.16 -5.85
N GLY A 145 -4.12 -0.49 -4.91
CA GLY A 145 -5.57 -0.27 -4.94
C GLY A 145 -6.02 0.53 -6.16
N MET A 146 -5.32 1.63 -6.47
CA MET A 146 -5.59 2.43 -7.67
C MET A 146 -5.43 1.60 -8.94
N PHE A 147 -4.37 0.78 -9.02
CA PHE A 147 -4.13 -0.10 -10.16
C PHE A 147 -5.25 -1.10 -10.35
N LEU A 148 -5.68 -1.77 -9.29
CA LEU A 148 -6.77 -2.75 -9.34
C LEU A 148 -8.08 -2.13 -9.84
N ARG A 149 -8.44 -0.93 -9.38
CA ARG A 149 -9.67 -0.23 -9.81
C ARG A 149 -9.60 0.35 -11.22
N THR A 150 -8.42 0.69 -11.70
CA THR A 150 -8.28 1.34 -13.02
C THR A 150 -7.90 0.38 -14.14
N ARG A 151 -7.22 -0.72 -13.82
CA ARG A 151 -6.67 -1.66 -14.79
C ARG A 151 -6.91 -3.14 -14.44
N GLY A 152 -7.55 -3.42 -13.30
CA GLY A 152 -7.77 -4.79 -12.83
C GLY A 152 -8.55 -5.64 -13.83
N ASP A 153 -9.47 -5.05 -14.58
CA ASP A 153 -10.24 -5.70 -15.64
C ASP A 153 -9.40 -6.29 -16.79
N LYS A 154 -8.14 -5.81 -16.93
CA LYS A 154 -7.19 -6.27 -17.97
C LYS A 154 -6.16 -7.25 -17.45
N VAL A 155 -6.20 -7.60 -16.17
CA VAL A 155 -5.25 -8.50 -15.52
C VAL A 155 -5.69 -9.96 -15.68
N ASP A 156 -4.75 -10.83 -16.06
CA ASP A 156 -4.92 -12.27 -15.95
C ASP A 156 -4.59 -12.73 -14.52
N PHE A 157 -5.61 -12.81 -13.68
CA PHE A 157 -5.43 -13.22 -12.29
C PHE A 157 -5.04 -14.70 -12.13
N VAL A 158 -5.36 -15.57 -13.09
CA VAL A 158 -4.92 -16.97 -13.07
C VAL A 158 -3.40 -17.03 -13.27
N LYS A 159 -2.87 -16.27 -14.22
CA LYS A 159 -1.41 -16.12 -14.37
C LYS A 159 -0.77 -15.51 -13.13
N THR A 160 -1.38 -14.48 -12.57
CA THR A 160 -0.89 -13.79 -11.35
C THR A 160 -0.77 -14.79 -10.18
N GLU A 161 -1.79 -15.58 -9.89
CA GLU A 161 -1.74 -16.59 -8.83
C GLU A 161 -0.65 -17.63 -9.07
N ASN A 162 -0.52 -18.14 -10.30
CA ASN A 162 0.54 -19.08 -10.66
C ASN A 162 1.95 -18.49 -10.46
N TRP A 163 2.15 -17.22 -10.78
CA TRP A 163 3.43 -16.54 -10.57
C TRP A 163 3.71 -16.28 -9.09
N LEU A 164 2.71 -15.84 -8.34
CA LEU A 164 2.82 -15.67 -6.88
C LEU A 164 3.16 -16.98 -6.19
N GLN A 165 2.60 -18.10 -6.64
CA GLN A 165 2.93 -19.43 -6.14
C GLN A 165 4.39 -19.80 -6.46
N LYS A 166 4.83 -19.65 -7.71
CA LYS A 166 6.22 -19.91 -8.13
C LYS A 166 7.23 -19.04 -7.35
N LEU A 167 6.88 -17.79 -7.07
CA LEU A 167 7.72 -16.86 -6.33
C LEU A 167 7.56 -16.99 -4.81
N HIS A 168 6.70 -17.88 -4.31
CA HIS A 168 6.36 -18.04 -2.89
C HIS A 168 5.90 -16.73 -2.22
N MET A 169 5.17 -15.91 -2.97
CA MET A 169 4.73 -14.58 -2.53
C MET A 169 3.23 -14.49 -2.22
N GLN A 170 2.52 -15.61 -2.26
CA GLN A 170 1.07 -15.66 -2.02
C GLN A 170 0.68 -14.99 -0.70
N ARG A 171 1.42 -15.25 0.39
CA ARG A 171 1.11 -14.67 1.69
C ARG A 171 1.34 -13.16 1.73
N MET A 172 2.35 -12.64 1.01
CA MET A 172 2.56 -11.20 0.90
C MET A 172 1.43 -10.54 0.12
N ALA A 173 1.01 -11.13 -1.00
CA ALA A 173 -0.14 -10.64 -1.75
C ALA A 173 -1.43 -10.67 -0.90
N GLN A 174 -1.66 -11.75 -0.10
CA GLN A 174 -2.77 -11.80 0.86
C GLN A 174 -2.70 -10.66 1.89
N LEU A 175 -1.52 -10.36 2.42
CA LEU A 175 -1.33 -9.26 3.36
C LEU A 175 -1.64 -7.91 2.71
N GLU A 176 -1.11 -7.65 1.52
CA GLU A 176 -1.34 -6.41 0.78
C GLU A 176 -2.82 -6.21 0.46
N GLY A 177 -3.49 -7.24 -0.06
CA GLY A 177 -4.93 -7.23 -0.30
C GLY A 177 -5.75 -7.04 0.99
N SER A 178 -5.32 -7.68 2.08
CA SER A 178 -5.99 -7.52 3.39
C SER A 178 -5.86 -6.10 3.94
N ILE A 179 -4.77 -5.40 3.67
CA ILE A 179 -4.62 -3.98 4.04
C ILE A 179 -5.58 -3.13 3.22
N LEU A 180 -5.74 -3.39 1.92
CA LEU A 180 -6.72 -2.69 1.08
C LEU A 180 -8.15 -2.85 1.63
N VAL A 181 -8.54 -4.06 2.01
CA VAL A 181 -9.86 -4.32 2.61
C VAL A 181 -10.01 -3.62 3.96
N SER A 182 -9.04 -3.80 4.87
CA SER A 182 -9.17 -3.38 6.27
C SER A 182 -9.03 -1.87 6.48
N VAL A 183 -8.34 -1.18 5.58
CA VAL A 183 -7.91 0.22 5.78
C VAL A 183 -8.44 1.15 4.69
N PHE A 184 -8.52 0.65 3.46
CA PHE A 184 -9.02 1.41 2.31
C PHE A 184 -10.42 0.99 1.87
N GLU A 185 -11.10 0.14 2.65
CA GLU A 185 -12.49 -0.30 2.44
C GLU A 185 -12.76 -0.88 1.03
N PHE A 186 -11.78 -1.64 0.52
CA PHE A 186 -12.02 -2.44 -0.67
C PHE A 186 -12.93 -3.61 -0.35
N GLU A 187 -13.83 -3.94 -1.28
CA GLU A 187 -14.54 -5.20 -1.20
C GLU A 187 -13.60 -6.36 -1.56
N PRO A 188 -13.71 -7.53 -0.91
CA PRO A 188 -12.83 -8.66 -1.21
C PRO A 188 -12.87 -9.14 -2.67
N ASP A 189 -13.98 -8.95 -3.36
CA ASP A 189 -14.17 -9.28 -4.78
C ASP A 189 -13.47 -8.31 -5.74
N GLU A 190 -13.11 -7.11 -5.28
CA GLU A 190 -12.23 -6.18 -6.03
C GLU A 190 -10.77 -6.68 -6.10
N ILE A 191 -10.43 -7.72 -5.32
CA ILE A 191 -9.06 -8.24 -5.18
C ILE A 191 -9.05 -9.76 -5.47
N PRO A 192 -9.12 -10.20 -6.74
CA PRO A 192 -9.32 -11.60 -7.09
C PRO A 192 -8.26 -12.59 -6.57
N PHE A 193 -7.05 -12.11 -6.27
CA PHE A 193 -6.01 -12.94 -5.65
C PHE A 193 -6.12 -13.03 -4.11
N LEU A 194 -7.11 -12.36 -3.49
CA LEU A 194 -7.31 -12.38 -2.04
C LEU A 194 -8.22 -13.55 -1.64
N ASN A 195 -7.61 -14.65 -1.22
CA ASN A 195 -8.34 -15.84 -0.78
C ASN A 195 -8.65 -15.83 0.73
N ARG A 196 -7.91 -15.06 1.51
CA ARG A 196 -8.06 -14.97 2.95
C ARG A 196 -7.61 -13.61 3.47
N ILE A 197 -8.40 -13.03 4.37
CA ILE A 197 -8.02 -11.81 5.09
C ILE A 197 -7.02 -12.16 6.20
N GLU A 198 -5.86 -11.53 6.19
CA GLU A 198 -4.84 -11.65 7.24
C GLU A 198 -5.22 -10.79 8.45
N PRO A 199 -5.45 -11.39 9.64
CA PRO A 199 -5.94 -10.65 10.82
C PRO A 199 -4.99 -9.56 11.32
N ALA A 200 -3.71 -9.65 10.96
CA ALA A 200 -2.68 -8.68 11.36
C ALA A 200 -2.62 -7.44 10.45
N ALA A 201 -3.32 -7.44 9.31
CA ALA A 201 -3.18 -6.42 8.26
C ALA A 201 -3.46 -5.00 8.76
N GLU A 202 -4.62 -4.79 9.41
CA GLU A 202 -5.00 -3.48 9.97
C GLU A 202 -3.97 -3.01 11.02
N LYS A 203 -3.60 -3.90 11.94
CA LYS A 203 -2.64 -3.57 13.01
C LYS A 203 -1.27 -3.21 12.45
N LEU A 204 -0.81 -3.89 11.41
CA LEU A 204 0.46 -3.59 10.74
C LEU A 204 0.41 -2.23 10.03
N ALA A 205 -0.66 -1.94 9.31
CA ALA A 205 -0.84 -0.65 8.66
C ALA A 205 -0.86 0.51 9.67
N ILE A 206 -1.66 0.40 10.75
CA ILE A 206 -1.74 1.41 11.81
C ILE A 206 -0.39 1.61 12.50
N ARG A 207 0.32 0.51 12.81
CA ARG A 207 1.63 0.60 13.43
C ARG A 207 2.64 1.31 12.54
N SER A 208 2.63 1.05 11.24
CA SER A 208 3.47 1.75 10.26
C SER A 208 3.27 3.27 10.28
N ILE A 209 2.03 3.73 10.46
CA ILE A 209 1.69 5.14 10.60
C ILE A 209 2.23 5.71 11.91
N SER A 210 1.98 5.02 13.02
CA SER A 210 2.35 5.50 14.36
C SER A 210 3.87 5.62 14.52
N HIS A 211 4.64 4.69 13.97
CA HIS A 211 6.10 4.74 14.01
C HIS A 211 6.69 5.87 13.19
N ALA A 212 6.11 6.22 12.05
CA ALA A 212 6.58 7.32 11.22
C ALA A 212 6.48 8.68 11.94
N VAL A 213 5.46 8.87 12.78
CA VAL A 213 5.28 10.11 13.55
C VAL A 213 6.27 10.21 14.72
N HIS A 214 6.65 9.07 15.33
CA HIS A 214 7.53 9.07 16.50
C HIS A 214 9.00 8.88 16.21
N SER A 215 9.38 8.47 15.01
CA SER A 215 10.76 8.09 14.68
C SER A 215 11.42 8.99 13.64
N SER A 216 11.73 10.22 14.05
CA SER A 216 12.85 10.93 13.38
C SER A 216 14.23 10.30 13.70
N LEU A 217 14.29 9.29 14.56
CA LEU A 217 15.53 8.72 15.11
C LEU A 217 15.62 7.17 15.12
N SER A 218 14.59 6.41 14.74
CA SER A 218 14.71 4.94 14.75
C SER A 218 14.61 4.34 13.34
N PHE A 219 15.73 3.80 12.91
CA PHE A 219 15.96 3.19 11.60
C PHE A 219 15.22 1.87 11.35
N PHE A 220 14.41 1.38 12.30
CA PHE A 220 13.64 0.15 12.16
C PHE A 220 12.17 0.35 12.57
N PRO A 221 11.23 0.49 11.62
CA PRO A 221 9.79 0.63 11.90
C PRO A 221 9.15 -0.66 12.43
N PHE A 222 9.81 -1.80 12.30
CA PHE A 222 9.36 -3.06 12.90
C PHE A 222 10.27 -3.45 14.05
N ALA A 223 9.69 -3.86 15.18
CA ALA A 223 10.44 -4.65 16.10
C ALA A 223 11.01 -5.86 15.32
N PRO A 224 12.33 -6.11 15.37
CA PRO A 224 12.95 -7.21 14.63
C PRO A 224 12.23 -8.56 14.84
N ILE A 225 11.57 -8.72 15.97
CA ILE A 225 10.77 -9.90 16.33
C ILE A 225 9.56 -10.10 15.39
N GLU A 226 8.90 -9.05 14.88
CA GLU A 226 7.71 -9.20 14.02
C GLU A 226 8.06 -9.46 12.56
N ALA A 227 9.12 -8.83 12.05
CA ALA A 227 9.67 -9.16 10.74
C ALA A 227 10.21 -10.60 10.74
N VAL A 228 10.90 -10.99 11.83
CA VAL A 228 11.42 -12.34 12.03
C VAL A 228 10.27 -13.34 12.20
N SER A 229 9.21 -13.05 12.99
CA SER A 229 8.08 -13.96 13.15
C SER A 229 7.27 -14.12 11.83
N PHE A 230 7.21 -13.08 11.01
CA PHE A 230 6.62 -13.15 9.68
C PHE A 230 7.48 -14.02 8.75
N LEU A 231 8.79 -13.83 8.75
CA LEU A 231 9.75 -14.67 8.00
C LEU A 231 9.77 -16.10 8.50
N PHE A 232 9.74 -16.34 9.83
CA PHE A 232 9.65 -17.67 10.40
C PHE A 232 8.31 -18.34 10.13
N GLY A 233 7.20 -17.61 10.09
CA GLY A 233 5.91 -18.13 9.65
C GLY A 233 5.94 -18.63 8.21
N ILE A 234 6.68 -17.97 7.32
CA ILE A 234 6.92 -18.42 5.95
C ILE A 234 7.85 -19.64 5.93
N LEU A 235 8.90 -19.64 6.74
CA LEU A 235 9.86 -20.74 6.84
C LEU A 235 9.24 -21.99 7.50
N ALA A 236 8.47 -21.82 8.57
CA ALA A 236 7.79 -22.92 9.26
C ALA A 236 6.76 -23.64 8.35
N ARG A 237 6.04 -22.86 7.54
CA ARG A 237 5.13 -23.42 6.56
C ARG A 237 5.84 -24.17 5.43
N ARG A 238 7.02 -23.70 5.01
CA ARG A 238 7.87 -24.41 4.04
C ARG A 238 8.42 -25.74 4.58
N LEU A 239 8.77 -25.76 5.86
CA LEU A 239 9.24 -27.00 6.51
C LEU A 239 8.09 -28.01 6.61
N SER A 240 6.87 -27.58 6.91
CA SER A 240 5.71 -28.48 6.94
C SER A 240 5.25 -28.96 5.54
N GLU A 241 5.50 -28.18 4.49
CA GLU A 241 5.21 -28.59 3.10
C GLU A 241 6.30 -29.52 2.49
N ILE A 242 7.45 -29.67 3.16
CA ILE A 242 8.54 -30.57 2.76
C ILE A 242 8.41 -31.94 3.50
N GLU A 243 7.66 -31.97 4.62
CA GLU A 243 7.46 -33.20 5.40
C GLU A 243 6.19 -33.99 5.01
N GLU A 244 5.36 -33.49 4.07
CA GLU A 244 4.28 -34.21 3.41
C GLU A 244 4.70 -34.67 1.99
#